data_6cc60ca3f2d3f842c555bab6403cc11c
#
_entry.id   6cc60ca3f2d3f842c555bab6403cc11c
#
_cell.length_a   1.000
_cell.length_b   1.000
_cell.length_c   1.000
_cell.angle_alpha   90.00
_cell.angle_beta   90.00
_cell.angle_gamma   90.00
#
_symmetry.space_group_name_H-M   'P 1'
#
loop_
_entity.id
_entity.type
_entity.pdbx_description
1 polymer ?
#
loop_
_entity_poly.entity_id
_entity_poly.type
_entity_poly.pdbx_seq_one_letter_code
_entity_poly.pdbx_strand_id
1 'polypeptide(L)'
;MRMAPLLYLKLALEDNKTMYGIKHLLVDEMQDYTPIQYKVLAKLFPCRKTILGDAKQSVNPYSSTTCEQIQRVLVGSEVMKLCKSYRSTYEITEFAQRIAKNEELEAIERHGEEPAVALLPTEKKEIEWIENLITSFLKGADVSMGIICKTVKQADKLYAAINHLSDKICLLTEESVAFVNGVVITTAHMAKGLEFDEVIVPFVTDKNYRTEIDRSMLYVACTRAMHKLYISASGNISTFLS
;
A
#
# COMPACT_ATOMS: atom_id res chain seq x y z
N MET A 1 -7.29 16.17 -6.96
CA MET A 1 -8.38 16.31 -5.96
C MET A 1 -9.17 17.63 -6.02
N ARG A 2 -8.56 18.76 -6.37
CA ARG A 2 -9.23 20.08 -6.37
C ARG A 2 -10.37 20.25 -7.39
N MET A 3 -10.45 19.41 -8.42
CA MET A 3 -11.41 19.53 -9.52
C MET A 3 -12.76 18.83 -9.29
N ALA A 4 -12.85 17.87 -8.38
CA ALA A 4 -14.08 17.08 -8.18
C ALA A 4 -15.30 17.92 -7.74
N PRO A 5 -15.19 18.90 -6.82
CA PRO A 5 -16.31 19.78 -6.46
C PRO A 5 -16.79 20.63 -7.64
N LEU A 6 -15.85 21.15 -8.45
CA LEU A 6 -16.19 21.95 -9.64
C LEU A 6 -16.88 21.10 -10.70
N LEU A 7 -16.37 19.86 -10.91
CA LEU A 7 -17.00 18.91 -11.82
C LEU A 7 -18.41 18.54 -11.35
N TYR A 8 -18.58 18.29 -10.03
CA TYR A 8 -19.90 18.02 -9.47
C TYR A 8 -20.88 19.17 -9.70
N LEU A 9 -20.43 20.41 -9.44
CA LEU A 9 -21.24 21.62 -9.66
C LEU A 9 -21.61 21.75 -11.14
N LYS A 10 -20.66 21.58 -12.05
CA LYS A 10 -20.90 21.60 -13.49
C LYS A 10 -21.95 20.56 -13.90
N LEU A 11 -21.82 19.32 -13.44
CA LEU A 11 -22.78 18.25 -13.70
C LEU A 11 -24.15 18.46 -13.02
N ALA A 12 -24.23 19.33 -12.01
CA ALA A 12 -25.49 19.70 -11.39
C ALA A 12 -26.22 20.81 -12.13
N LEU A 13 -25.49 21.69 -12.82
CA LEU A 13 -26.02 22.84 -13.54
C LEU A 13 -26.29 22.55 -15.02
N GLU A 14 -25.51 21.66 -15.64
CA GLU A 14 -25.66 21.28 -17.02
C GLU A 14 -26.43 19.95 -17.11
N ASP A 15 -27.57 19.94 -17.81
CA ASP A 15 -28.28 18.70 -18.10
C ASP A 15 -27.51 17.84 -19.12
N ASN A 16 -27.35 16.55 -18.79
CA ASN A 16 -27.02 15.45 -19.73
C ASN A 16 -25.59 15.24 -20.20
N LYS A 17 -24.67 14.91 -19.29
CA LYS A 17 -23.44 14.17 -19.67
C LYS A 17 -23.37 12.76 -19.07
N THR A 18 -24.51 12.07 -18.98
CA THR A 18 -24.56 10.69 -18.49
C THR A 18 -24.05 9.70 -19.53
N MET A 19 -23.21 8.78 -19.09
CA MET A 19 -22.62 7.75 -19.97
C MET A 19 -23.53 6.51 -20.02
N TYR A 20 -24.62 6.58 -20.75
CA TYR A 20 -25.60 5.48 -20.87
C TYR A 20 -25.05 4.22 -21.56
N GLY A 21 -23.96 4.32 -22.31
CA GLY A 21 -23.33 3.15 -22.96
C GLY A 21 -22.61 2.21 -22.02
N ILE A 22 -22.28 2.67 -20.82
CA ILE A 22 -21.61 1.87 -19.78
C ILE A 22 -22.65 1.05 -19.04
N LYS A 23 -22.48 -0.27 -18.96
CA LYS A 23 -23.39 -1.20 -18.29
C LYS A 23 -23.02 -1.49 -16.85
N HIS A 24 -21.74 -1.42 -16.52
CA HIS A 24 -21.22 -1.69 -15.20
C HIS A 24 -19.96 -0.85 -14.95
N LEU A 25 -19.89 -0.17 -13.82
CA LEU A 25 -18.73 0.57 -13.35
C LEU A 25 -18.07 -0.19 -12.21
N LEU A 26 -16.80 -0.52 -12.37
CA LEU A 26 -15.95 -1.00 -11.27
C LEU A 26 -15.11 0.16 -10.74
N VAL A 27 -15.08 0.29 -9.41
CA VAL A 27 -14.20 1.23 -8.71
C VAL A 27 -13.36 0.40 -7.76
N ASP A 28 -12.06 0.42 -7.96
CA ASP A 28 -11.11 -0.21 -7.05
C ASP A 28 -10.52 0.83 -6.10
N GLU A 29 -9.93 0.35 -5.00
CA GLU A 29 -9.31 1.20 -3.97
C GLU A 29 -10.27 2.27 -3.43
N MET A 30 -11.44 1.84 -2.97
CA MET A 30 -12.53 2.72 -2.52
C MET A 30 -12.09 3.84 -1.59
N GLN A 31 -11.09 3.58 -0.75
CA GLN A 31 -10.58 4.49 0.26
C GLN A 31 -9.80 5.68 -0.31
N ASP A 32 -9.42 5.64 -1.60
CA ASP A 32 -8.71 6.74 -2.28
C ASP A 32 -9.65 7.79 -2.87
N TYR A 33 -10.95 7.51 -2.87
CA TYR A 33 -11.96 8.43 -3.36
C TYR A 33 -12.62 9.20 -2.22
N THR A 34 -12.97 10.45 -2.49
CA THR A 34 -13.75 11.27 -1.57
C THR A 34 -15.25 11.09 -1.80
N PRO A 35 -16.13 11.39 -0.82
CA PRO A 35 -17.59 11.32 -1.01
C PRO A 35 -18.09 12.16 -2.19
N ILE A 36 -17.44 13.30 -2.49
CA ILE A 36 -17.82 14.13 -3.64
C ILE A 36 -17.48 13.47 -4.98
N GLN A 37 -16.37 12.70 -5.04
CA GLN A 37 -16.05 11.91 -6.24
C GLN A 37 -17.08 10.80 -6.46
N TYR A 38 -17.54 10.14 -5.42
CA TYR A 38 -18.65 9.17 -5.53
C TYR A 38 -19.94 9.80 -6.04
N LYS A 39 -20.27 11.04 -5.60
CA LYS A 39 -21.42 11.80 -6.15
C LYS A 39 -21.24 12.10 -7.64
N VAL A 40 -20.02 12.44 -8.07
CA VAL A 40 -19.70 12.63 -9.49
C VAL A 40 -19.89 11.34 -10.28
N LEU A 41 -19.34 10.23 -9.78
CA LEU A 41 -19.48 8.91 -10.41
C LEU A 41 -20.95 8.46 -10.47
N ALA A 42 -21.73 8.74 -9.44
CA ALA A 42 -23.15 8.41 -9.41
C ALA A 42 -23.94 9.17 -10.50
N LYS A 43 -23.60 10.44 -10.74
CA LYS A 43 -24.24 11.27 -11.79
C LYS A 43 -23.80 10.86 -13.19
N LEU A 44 -22.51 10.62 -13.40
CA LEU A 44 -21.96 10.27 -14.72
C LEU A 44 -22.37 8.88 -15.17
N PHE A 45 -22.44 7.91 -14.24
CA PHE A 45 -22.68 6.50 -14.54
C PHE A 45 -23.94 5.99 -13.83
N PRO A 46 -25.11 6.03 -14.50
CA PRO A 46 -26.37 5.52 -13.92
C PRO A 46 -26.44 3.98 -13.87
N CYS A 47 -25.41 3.29 -14.37
CA CYS A 47 -25.33 1.83 -14.41
C CYS A 47 -25.09 1.18 -13.03
N ARG A 48 -25.08 -0.16 -13.00
CA ARG A 48 -24.64 -0.94 -11.84
C ARG A 48 -23.21 -0.58 -11.47
N LYS A 49 -22.91 -0.63 -10.17
CA LYS A 49 -21.58 -0.32 -9.64
C LYS A 49 -21.11 -1.42 -8.72
N THR A 50 -19.85 -1.81 -8.84
CA THR A 50 -19.13 -2.61 -7.85
C THR A 50 -17.96 -1.75 -7.36
N ILE A 51 -17.89 -1.59 -6.05
CA ILE A 51 -16.86 -0.79 -5.40
C ILE A 51 -16.06 -1.73 -4.49
N LEU A 52 -14.76 -1.80 -4.74
CA LEU A 52 -13.80 -2.66 -4.05
C LEU A 52 -12.82 -1.80 -3.26
N GLY A 53 -12.32 -2.31 -2.17
CA GLY A 53 -11.24 -1.68 -1.43
C GLY A 53 -11.15 -2.11 0.02
N ASP A 54 -10.16 -1.56 0.71
CA ASP A 54 -9.90 -1.80 2.12
C ASP A 54 -9.72 -0.47 2.85
N ALA A 55 -10.67 -0.14 3.72
CA ALA A 55 -10.65 1.10 4.50
C ALA A 55 -9.40 1.24 5.40
N LYS A 56 -8.77 0.10 5.79
CA LYS A 56 -7.54 0.08 6.61
C LYS A 56 -6.29 0.41 5.80
N GLN A 57 -6.32 0.28 4.48
CA GLN A 57 -5.21 0.60 3.58
C GLN A 57 -5.25 2.06 3.08
N SER A 58 -5.90 2.96 3.79
CA SER A 58 -5.86 4.38 3.46
C SER A 58 -4.52 4.98 3.88
N VAL A 59 -3.75 5.44 2.90
CA VAL A 59 -2.48 6.15 3.10
C VAL A 59 -2.58 7.64 2.75
N ASN A 60 -3.77 8.10 2.37
CA ASN A 60 -4.02 9.48 1.98
C ASN A 60 -4.84 10.20 3.06
N PRO A 61 -4.29 11.23 3.75
CA PRO A 61 -4.99 11.94 4.81
C PRO A 61 -6.24 12.70 4.33
N TYR A 62 -6.39 12.90 3.02
CA TYR A 62 -7.47 13.69 2.43
C TYR A 62 -8.57 12.83 1.78
N SER A 63 -8.41 11.51 1.74
CA SER A 63 -9.36 10.59 1.13
C SER A 63 -9.46 9.32 1.97
N SER A 64 -10.17 9.36 3.07
CA SER A 64 -10.54 8.17 3.82
C SER A 64 -12.06 8.02 3.76
N THR A 65 -12.57 7.36 2.74
CA THR A 65 -14.00 7.12 2.63
C THR A 65 -14.34 5.76 3.22
N THR A 66 -15.26 5.73 4.15
CA THR A 66 -15.75 4.49 4.76
C THR A 66 -16.92 3.90 3.98
N CYS A 67 -17.22 2.61 4.19
CA CYS A 67 -18.40 1.96 3.58
C CYS A 67 -19.69 2.73 3.87
N GLU A 68 -19.87 3.23 5.10
CA GLU A 68 -21.05 3.97 5.49
C GLU A 68 -21.19 5.30 4.73
N GLN A 69 -20.08 5.97 4.47
CA GLN A 69 -20.07 7.20 3.68
C GLN A 69 -20.43 6.93 2.21
N ILE A 70 -19.96 5.81 1.66
CA ILE A 70 -20.33 5.36 0.31
C ILE A 70 -21.81 5.04 0.25
N GLN A 71 -22.35 4.30 1.22
CA GLN A 71 -23.77 3.94 1.28
C GLN A 71 -24.68 5.20 1.39
N ARG A 72 -24.24 6.24 2.07
CA ARG A 72 -24.98 7.53 2.12
C ARG A 72 -25.05 8.22 0.75
N VAL A 73 -24.07 8.00 -0.11
CA VAL A 73 -24.04 8.57 -1.47
C VAL A 73 -24.76 7.64 -2.46
N LEU A 74 -24.56 6.34 -2.31
CA LEU A 74 -25.13 5.30 -3.17
C LEU A 74 -26.21 4.56 -2.40
N VAL A 75 -27.36 5.20 -2.24
CA VAL A 75 -28.50 4.64 -1.49
C VAL A 75 -28.93 3.31 -2.11
N GLY A 76 -29.19 2.31 -1.24
CA GLY A 76 -29.59 0.96 -1.67
C GLY A 76 -28.41 0.06 -2.05
N SER A 77 -27.16 0.46 -1.82
CA SER A 77 -26.00 -0.42 -1.98
C SER A 77 -25.89 -1.42 -0.84
N GLU A 78 -25.49 -2.64 -1.17
CA GLU A 78 -25.17 -3.71 -0.22
C GLU A 78 -23.65 -3.72 0.04
N VAL A 79 -23.26 -4.09 1.27
CA VAL A 79 -21.87 -4.27 1.65
C VAL A 79 -21.60 -5.74 1.88
N MET A 80 -20.61 -6.26 1.16
CA MET A 80 -20.08 -7.61 1.38
C MET A 80 -18.66 -7.48 1.93
N LYS A 81 -18.38 -8.16 3.05
CA LYS A 81 -17.05 -8.19 3.67
C LYS A 81 -16.32 -9.47 3.29
N LEU A 82 -15.09 -9.33 2.83
CA LEU A 82 -14.16 -10.43 2.58
C LEU A 82 -13.13 -10.41 3.71
N CYS A 83 -13.24 -11.35 4.64
CA CYS A 83 -12.46 -11.34 5.86
C CYS A 83 -11.18 -12.19 5.80
N LYS A 84 -10.95 -12.96 4.74
CA LYS A 84 -9.77 -13.83 4.61
C LYS A 84 -8.67 -13.20 3.78
N SER A 85 -7.46 -13.17 4.33
CA SER A 85 -6.25 -12.73 3.62
C SER A 85 -5.58 -13.92 2.95
N TYR A 86 -5.52 -13.92 1.63
CA TYR A 86 -4.89 -14.99 0.81
C TYR A 86 -3.49 -14.61 0.30
N ARG A 87 -3.08 -13.35 0.43
CA ARG A 87 -1.84 -12.82 -0.14
C ARG A 87 -0.62 -13.27 0.64
N SER A 88 -0.59 -12.92 1.91
CA SER A 88 0.56 -13.10 2.79
C SER A 88 0.48 -14.43 3.56
N THR A 89 1.63 -14.88 4.09
CA THR A 89 1.67 -15.99 5.05
C THR A 89 0.95 -15.62 6.34
N TYR A 90 0.64 -16.63 7.15
CA TYR A 90 0.01 -16.47 8.47
C TYR A 90 0.84 -15.52 9.34
N GLU A 91 2.16 -15.73 9.41
CA GLU A 91 3.10 -14.98 10.24
C GLU A 91 3.17 -13.50 9.82
N ILE A 92 3.19 -13.22 8.52
CA ILE A 92 3.18 -11.83 8.01
C ILE A 92 1.85 -11.15 8.33
N THR A 93 0.74 -11.88 8.17
CA THR A 93 -0.60 -11.34 8.48
C THR A 93 -0.73 -11.03 9.96
N GLU A 94 -0.34 -11.93 10.86
CA GLU A 94 -0.34 -11.73 12.30
C GLU A 94 0.59 -10.57 12.72
N PHE A 95 1.77 -10.47 12.08
CA PHE A 95 2.67 -9.35 12.33
C PHE A 95 2.04 -8.01 11.95
N ALA A 96 1.41 -7.93 10.78
CA ALA A 96 0.74 -6.72 10.32
C ALA A 96 -0.45 -6.35 11.23
N GLN A 97 -1.16 -7.32 11.80
CA GLN A 97 -2.23 -7.12 12.76
C GLN A 97 -1.76 -6.45 14.06
N ARG A 98 -0.49 -6.64 14.47
CA ARG A 98 0.09 -5.93 15.62
C ARG A 98 0.27 -4.44 15.33
N ILE A 99 0.55 -4.08 14.07
CA ILE A 99 0.71 -2.68 13.65
C ILE A 99 -0.66 -1.98 13.58
N ALA A 100 -1.63 -2.59 12.90
CA ALA A 100 -2.97 -2.04 12.72
C ALA A 100 -4.01 -3.15 12.81
N LYS A 101 -4.59 -3.31 14.01
CA LYS A 101 -5.56 -4.36 14.29
C LYS A 101 -6.78 -4.27 13.39
N ASN A 102 -7.11 -5.37 12.75
CA ASN A 102 -8.36 -5.58 12.03
C ASN A 102 -9.03 -6.85 12.55
N GLU A 103 -9.98 -6.71 13.46
CA GLU A 103 -10.66 -7.84 14.12
C GLU A 103 -11.46 -8.73 13.18
N GLU A 104 -11.76 -8.22 12.00
CA GLU A 104 -12.54 -8.96 10.98
C GLU A 104 -11.62 -9.74 10.01
N LEU A 105 -10.30 -9.51 10.02
CA LEU A 105 -9.36 -10.16 9.12
C LEU A 105 -8.87 -11.49 9.69
N GLU A 106 -9.09 -12.55 8.96
CA GLU A 106 -8.62 -13.89 9.26
C GLU A 106 -7.43 -14.23 8.38
N ALA A 107 -6.31 -14.61 8.98
CA ALA A 107 -5.18 -15.18 8.26
C ALA A 107 -5.54 -16.61 7.80
N ILE A 108 -5.10 -16.99 6.60
CA ILE A 108 -5.19 -18.38 6.16
C ILE A 108 -4.02 -19.20 6.75
N GLU A 109 -4.19 -20.51 6.85
CA GLU A 109 -3.17 -21.46 7.31
C GLU A 109 -2.09 -21.71 6.23
N ARG A 110 -1.52 -20.63 5.68
CA ARG A 110 -0.36 -20.69 4.80
C ARG A 110 0.85 -20.19 5.57
N HIS A 111 1.59 -21.12 6.17
CA HIS A 111 2.74 -20.83 7.00
C HIS A 111 4.00 -20.52 6.19
N GLY A 112 4.85 -19.64 6.72
CA GLY A 112 6.13 -19.23 6.15
C GLY A 112 7.13 -18.82 7.21
N GLU A 113 8.08 -17.99 6.84
CA GLU A 113 9.07 -17.48 7.78
C GLU A 113 8.48 -16.35 8.64
N GLU A 114 8.90 -16.31 9.92
CA GLU A 114 8.57 -15.18 10.80
C GLU A 114 9.20 -13.88 10.26
N PRO A 115 8.48 -12.75 10.29
CA PRO A 115 9.04 -11.46 9.92
C PRO A 115 10.29 -11.12 10.73
N ALA A 116 11.38 -10.81 10.05
CA ALA A 116 12.65 -10.48 10.70
C ALA A 116 12.75 -8.97 10.99
N VAL A 117 13.03 -8.62 12.23
CA VAL A 117 13.23 -7.24 12.68
C VAL A 117 14.67 -7.04 13.09
N ALA A 118 15.41 -6.18 12.38
CA ALA A 118 16.83 -5.91 12.62
C ALA A 118 17.03 -4.50 13.20
N LEU A 119 17.67 -4.44 14.38
CA LEU A 119 18.10 -3.18 14.99
C LEU A 119 19.59 -2.98 14.74
N LEU A 120 19.94 -1.96 13.97
CA LEU A 120 21.30 -1.69 13.56
C LEU A 120 21.85 -0.46 14.29
N PRO A 121 23.14 -0.44 14.59
CA PRO A 121 23.74 0.67 15.35
C PRO A 121 23.80 1.98 14.58
N THR A 122 23.83 1.93 13.25
CA THR A 122 23.93 3.13 12.38
C THR A 122 23.22 2.89 11.07
N GLU A 123 22.80 3.97 10.40
CA GLU A 123 22.20 3.92 9.06
C GLU A 123 23.12 3.23 8.04
N LYS A 124 24.44 3.41 8.14
CA LYS A 124 25.41 2.72 7.27
C LYS A 124 25.30 1.20 7.45
N LYS A 125 25.21 0.72 8.69
CA LYS A 125 25.06 -0.71 8.98
C LYS A 125 23.70 -1.23 8.54
N GLU A 126 22.67 -0.39 8.58
CA GLU A 126 21.36 -0.71 8.06
C GLU A 126 21.41 -0.92 6.53
N ILE A 127 22.08 -0.04 5.80
CA ILE A 127 22.27 -0.19 4.35
C ILE A 127 23.09 -1.46 4.04
N GLU A 128 24.21 -1.71 4.74
CA GLU A 128 25.00 -2.94 4.56
C GLU A 128 24.17 -4.22 4.80
N TRP A 129 23.25 -4.18 5.76
CA TRP A 129 22.35 -5.30 6.02
C TRP A 129 21.35 -5.50 4.87
N ILE A 130 20.79 -4.42 4.32
CA ILE A 130 19.91 -4.45 3.14
C ILE A 130 20.66 -5.00 1.91
N GLU A 131 21.90 -4.58 1.69
CA GLU A 131 22.77 -5.09 0.60
C GLU A 131 22.95 -6.62 0.69
N ASN A 132 23.15 -7.14 1.91
CA ASN A 132 23.26 -8.58 2.12
C ASN A 132 21.95 -9.31 1.79
N LEU A 133 20.79 -8.77 2.15
CA LEU A 133 19.49 -9.35 1.80
C LEU A 133 19.28 -9.35 0.28
N ILE A 134 19.58 -8.25 -0.40
CA ILE A 134 19.49 -8.14 -1.86
C ILE A 134 20.40 -9.19 -2.51
N THR A 135 21.64 -9.32 -2.02
CA THR A 135 22.60 -10.29 -2.55
C THR A 135 22.10 -11.72 -2.37
N SER A 136 21.45 -12.02 -1.26
CA SER A 136 20.82 -13.31 -1.00
C SER A 136 19.63 -13.55 -1.93
N PHE A 137 18.75 -12.57 -2.06
CA PHE A 137 17.59 -12.61 -2.98
C PHE A 137 18.01 -12.87 -4.42
N LEU A 138 19.02 -12.16 -4.93
CA LEU A 138 19.52 -12.32 -6.32
C LEU A 138 20.09 -13.72 -6.61
N LYS A 139 20.44 -14.49 -5.59
CA LYS A 139 20.89 -15.90 -5.68
C LYS A 139 19.78 -16.90 -5.41
N GLY A 140 18.64 -16.43 -4.89
CA GLY A 140 17.49 -17.25 -4.51
C GLY A 140 16.58 -17.61 -5.69
N ALA A 141 15.44 -18.22 -5.36
CA ALA A 141 14.41 -18.62 -6.31
C ALA A 141 13.28 -17.58 -6.44
N ASP A 142 13.16 -16.66 -5.47
CA ASP A 142 12.14 -15.62 -5.47
C ASP A 142 12.40 -14.63 -6.61
N VAL A 143 11.34 -14.10 -7.22
CA VAL A 143 11.44 -13.33 -8.46
C VAL A 143 11.24 -11.83 -8.26
N SER A 144 10.65 -11.43 -7.16
CA SER A 144 10.32 -10.03 -6.86
C SER A 144 10.66 -9.65 -5.43
N MET A 145 11.40 -8.55 -5.26
CA MET A 145 11.69 -7.95 -3.96
C MET A 145 11.27 -6.47 -3.97
N GLY A 146 10.43 -6.09 -3.02
CA GLY A 146 10.05 -4.70 -2.79
C GLY A 146 10.83 -4.08 -1.63
N ILE A 147 11.50 -2.95 -1.84
CA ILE A 147 12.06 -2.14 -0.75
C ILE A 147 11.18 -0.91 -0.61
N ILE A 148 10.36 -0.90 0.44
CA ILE A 148 9.28 0.08 0.59
C ILE A 148 9.67 1.12 1.64
N CYS A 149 10.10 2.27 1.16
CA CYS A 149 10.46 3.42 1.99
C CYS A 149 9.22 4.24 2.38
N LYS A 150 9.32 5.02 3.46
CA LYS A 150 8.26 5.95 3.83
C LYS A 150 8.17 7.15 2.87
N THR A 151 9.31 7.68 2.44
CA THR A 151 9.38 8.91 1.63
C THR A 151 10.21 8.72 0.37
N VAL A 152 9.92 9.53 -0.64
CA VAL A 152 10.70 9.57 -1.89
C VAL A 152 12.18 9.85 -1.61
N LYS A 153 12.50 10.79 -0.70
CA LYS A 153 13.89 11.09 -0.32
C LYS A 153 14.64 9.88 0.24
N GLN A 154 13.96 9.05 1.02
CA GLN A 154 14.57 7.80 1.53
C GLN A 154 14.79 6.81 0.39
N ALA A 155 13.82 6.67 -0.52
CA ALA A 155 13.93 5.79 -1.68
C ALA A 155 15.07 6.22 -2.60
N ASP A 156 15.18 7.51 -2.93
CA ASP A 156 16.26 8.07 -3.75
C ASP A 156 17.63 7.84 -3.11
N LYS A 157 17.75 8.12 -1.80
CA LYS A 157 19.00 7.93 -1.05
C LYS A 157 19.42 6.46 -1.04
N LEU A 158 18.49 5.57 -0.77
CA LEU A 158 18.77 4.14 -0.75
C LEU A 158 19.14 3.63 -2.15
N TYR A 159 18.40 4.03 -3.18
CA TYR A 159 18.71 3.68 -4.55
C TYR A 159 20.13 4.12 -4.96
N ALA A 160 20.52 5.36 -4.64
CA ALA A 160 21.85 5.85 -4.92
C ALA A 160 22.95 5.04 -4.21
N ALA A 161 22.66 4.49 -3.03
CA ALA A 161 23.60 3.68 -2.28
C ALA A 161 23.77 2.26 -2.86
N ILE A 162 22.68 1.63 -3.36
CA ILE A 162 22.69 0.19 -3.68
C ILE A 162 22.50 -0.17 -5.15
N ASN A 163 22.24 0.79 -6.05
CA ASN A 163 22.01 0.53 -7.48
C ASN A 163 23.20 -0.13 -8.19
N HIS A 164 24.41 0.00 -7.64
CA HIS A 164 25.63 -0.59 -8.17
C HIS A 164 25.68 -2.13 -8.01
N LEU A 165 24.80 -2.72 -7.17
CA LEU A 165 24.83 -4.16 -6.90
C LEU A 165 24.29 -5.00 -8.07
N SER A 166 23.34 -4.47 -8.85
CA SER A 166 22.74 -5.19 -9.97
C SER A 166 21.92 -4.27 -10.87
N ASP A 167 21.93 -4.54 -12.17
CA ASP A 167 21.04 -3.89 -13.16
C ASP A 167 19.55 -4.26 -12.96
N LYS A 168 19.26 -5.25 -12.10
CA LYS A 168 17.90 -5.64 -11.74
C LYS A 168 17.31 -4.79 -10.60
N ILE A 169 18.01 -3.78 -10.12
CA ILE A 169 17.53 -2.85 -9.09
C ILE A 169 16.96 -1.61 -9.78
N CYS A 170 15.69 -1.33 -9.55
CA CYS A 170 15.04 -0.16 -10.11
C CYS A 170 14.36 0.69 -9.03
N LEU A 171 14.33 1.99 -9.27
CA LEU A 171 13.54 2.95 -8.49
C LEU A 171 12.21 3.17 -9.21
N LEU A 172 11.11 2.84 -8.56
CA LEU A 172 9.78 3.08 -9.09
C LEU A 172 9.36 4.52 -8.80
N THR A 173 9.09 5.27 -9.86
CA THR A 173 8.59 6.65 -9.83
C THR A 173 7.23 6.76 -10.51
N GLU A 174 6.55 7.89 -10.37
CA GLU A 174 5.26 8.14 -11.05
C GLU A 174 5.36 8.05 -12.59
N GLU A 175 6.57 8.20 -13.13
CA GLU A 175 6.85 8.12 -14.58
C GLU A 175 7.20 6.70 -15.05
N SER A 176 7.33 5.75 -14.13
CA SER A 176 7.70 4.37 -14.46
C SER A 176 6.57 3.66 -15.20
N VAL A 177 6.89 3.08 -16.38
CA VAL A 177 5.88 2.51 -17.30
C VAL A 177 5.68 1.01 -17.10
N ALA A 178 6.60 0.32 -16.44
CA ALA A 178 6.54 -1.15 -16.28
C ALA A 178 7.05 -1.60 -14.92
N PHE A 179 6.40 -2.63 -14.39
CA PHE A 179 6.91 -3.42 -13.27
C PHE A 179 7.92 -4.43 -13.82
N VAL A 180 9.12 -4.47 -13.25
CA VAL A 180 10.19 -5.38 -13.66
C VAL A 180 10.44 -6.38 -12.55
N ASN A 181 10.61 -7.66 -12.90
CA ASN A 181 11.14 -8.67 -11.98
C ASN A 181 12.51 -8.24 -11.45
N GLY A 182 12.75 -8.45 -10.17
CA GLY A 182 13.98 -8.04 -9.52
C GLY A 182 13.71 -7.23 -8.24
N VAL A 183 14.55 -6.27 -7.96
CA VAL A 183 14.46 -5.43 -6.76
C VAL A 183 13.86 -4.07 -7.12
N VAL A 184 12.73 -3.75 -6.52
CA VAL A 184 12.01 -2.48 -6.74
C VAL A 184 12.06 -1.65 -5.48
N ILE A 185 12.68 -0.48 -5.55
CA ILE A 185 12.66 0.52 -4.47
C ILE A 185 11.50 1.49 -4.74
N THR A 186 10.66 1.69 -3.74
CA THR A 186 9.46 2.51 -3.89
C THR A 186 9.00 3.10 -2.55
N THR A 187 7.88 3.81 -2.56
CA THR A 187 7.22 4.30 -1.34
C THR A 187 5.93 3.54 -1.05
N ALA A 188 5.44 3.60 0.20
CA ALA A 188 4.19 2.95 0.59
C ALA A 188 2.99 3.40 -0.28
N HIS A 189 2.95 4.65 -0.71
CA HIS A 189 1.92 5.16 -1.63
C HIS A 189 1.95 4.47 -2.98
N MET A 190 3.14 4.31 -3.54
CA MET A 190 3.32 3.74 -4.88
C MET A 190 3.31 2.22 -4.86
N ALA A 191 3.64 1.60 -3.72
CA ALA A 191 3.56 0.16 -3.50
C ALA A 191 2.11 -0.34 -3.40
N LYS A 192 1.15 0.57 -3.25
CA LYS A 192 -0.25 0.20 -3.18
C LYS A 192 -0.71 -0.50 -4.45
N GLY A 193 -1.38 -1.65 -4.31
CA GLY A 193 -1.73 -2.53 -5.44
C GLY A 193 -0.61 -3.43 -5.95
N LEU A 194 0.65 -3.23 -5.52
CA LEU A 194 1.76 -4.13 -5.85
C LEU A 194 1.88 -5.26 -4.81
N GLU A 195 2.55 -6.32 -5.20
CA GLU A 195 2.84 -7.51 -4.39
C GLU A 195 4.25 -8.00 -4.71
N PHE A 196 4.98 -8.47 -3.70
CA PHE A 196 6.35 -8.94 -3.83
C PHE A 196 6.54 -10.24 -3.05
N ASP A 197 7.38 -11.12 -3.56
CA ASP A 197 7.76 -12.35 -2.85
C ASP A 197 8.43 -12.00 -1.52
N GLU A 198 9.38 -11.05 -1.56
CA GLU A 198 10.07 -10.53 -0.38
C GLU A 198 9.88 -9.02 -0.26
N VAL A 199 9.71 -8.53 0.96
CA VAL A 199 9.63 -7.08 1.23
C VAL A 199 10.63 -6.69 2.30
N ILE A 200 11.33 -5.57 2.06
CA ILE A 200 12.14 -4.87 3.06
C ILE A 200 11.45 -3.53 3.37
N VAL A 201 11.19 -3.26 4.64
CA VAL A 201 10.73 -1.95 5.12
C VAL A 201 11.85 -1.32 5.95
N PRO A 202 12.65 -0.42 5.34
CA PRO A 202 13.79 0.19 6.02
C PRO A 202 13.41 1.42 6.84
N PHE A 203 14.31 1.81 7.73
CA PHE A 203 14.27 3.07 8.51
C PHE A 203 13.03 3.19 9.41
N VAL A 204 12.55 2.07 9.98
CA VAL A 204 11.35 2.03 10.82
C VAL A 204 11.68 2.50 12.24
N THR A 205 12.05 3.76 12.36
CA THR A 205 12.39 4.40 13.64
C THR A 205 11.21 5.18 14.22
N ASP A 206 11.26 5.46 15.53
CA ASP A 206 10.31 6.30 16.25
C ASP A 206 10.24 7.74 15.70
N LYS A 207 11.31 8.21 15.03
CA LYS A 207 11.34 9.51 14.36
C LYS A 207 10.59 9.49 13.02
N ASN A 208 10.65 8.38 12.31
CA ASN A 208 10.06 8.24 10.99
C ASN A 208 8.58 7.82 11.05
N TYR A 209 8.19 6.96 12.00
CA TYR A 209 6.85 6.42 12.09
C TYR A 209 6.22 6.77 13.45
N ARG A 210 5.40 7.85 13.50
CA ARG A 210 4.87 8.44 14.74
C ARG A 210 3.37 8.69 14.72
N THR A 211 2.79 8.94 13.54
CA THR A 211 1.39 9.34 13.38
C THR A 211 0.55 8.16 12.92
N GLU A 212 -0.78 8.27 13.04
CA GLU A 212 -1.69 7.23 12.53
C GLU A 212 -1.56 7.02 11.01
N ILE A 213 -1.22 8.06 10.26
CA ILE A 213 -0.92 7.92 8.83
C ILE A 213 0.36 7.10 8.63
N ASP A 214 1.38 7.32 9.45
CA ASP A 214 2.61 6.53 9.40
C ASP A 214 2.35 5.06 9.76
N ARG A 215 1.46 4.81 10.71
CA ARG A 215 0.99 3.46 11.06
C ARG A 215 0.34 2.78 9.85
N SER A 216 -0.56 3.48 9.17
CA SER A 216 -1.20 2.96 7.95
C SER A 216 -0.18 2.71 6.83
N MET A 217 0.80 3.60 6.65
CA MET A 217 1.87 3.40 5.66
C MET A 217 2.72 2.17 5.99
N LEU A 218 3.05 1.96 7.28
CA LEU A 218 3.81 0.79 7.72
C LEU A 218 3.00 -0.49 7.51
N TYR A 219 1.73 -0.49 7.88
CA TYR A 219 0.81 -1.60 7.63
C TYR A 219 0.74 -1.95 6.14
N VAL A 220 0.51 -0.94 5.28
CA VAL A 220 0.46 -1.16 3.83
C VAL A 220 1.77 -1.74 3.32
N ALA A 221 2.92 -1.20 3.75
CA ALA A 221 4.23 -1.72 3.34
C ALA A 221 4.42 -3.19 3.72
N CYS A 222 4.11 -3.56 4.95
CA CYS A 222 4.23 -4.94 5.44
C CYS A 222 3.30 -5.90 4.68
N THR A 223 2.06 -5.49 4.38
CA THR A 223 1.08 -6.31 3.66
C THR A 223 1.35 -6.45 2.16
N ARG A 224 2.42 -5.88 1.64
CA ARG A 224 2.88 -6.13 0.26
C ARG A 224 3.71 -7.40 0.15
N ALA A 225 4.18 -7.97 1.27
CA ALA A 225 4.96 -9.20 1.31
C ALA A 225 4.08 -10.43 1.15
N MET A 226 4.46 -11.34 0.25
CA MET A 226 3.80 -12.63 0.08
C MET A 226 4.46 -13.74 0.90
N HIS A 227 5.79 -13.79 0.95
CA HIS A 227 6.56 -14.90 1.52
C HIS A 227 7.50 -14.48 2.66
N LYS A 228 8.24 -13.36 2.50
CA LYS A 228 9.21 -12.90 3.49
C LYS A 228 9.10 -11.41 3.75
N LEU A 229 9.19 -11.04 5.01
CA LEU A 229 9.14 -9.65 5.46
C LEU A 229 10.34 -9.33 6.35
N TYR A 230 11.06 -8.29 5.97
CA TYR A 230 12.22 -7.78 6.67
C TYR A 230 11.97 -6.33 7.08
N ILE A 231 12.26 -5.99 8.31
CA ILE A 231 12.11 -4.64 8.84
C ILE A 231 13.43 -4.22 9.44
N SER A 232 13.86 -3.00 9.19
CA SER A 232 15.09 -2.48 9.78
C SER A 232 14.93 -1.10 10.38
N ALA A 233 15.72 -0.85 11.41
CA ALA A 233 15.82 0.46 12.05
C ALA A 233 17.24 0.71 12.54
N SER A 234 17.73 1.94 12.37
CA SER A 234 18.94 2.42 13.04
C SER A 234 18.56 3.42 14.12
N GLY A 235 18.75 3.02 15.38
CA GLY A 235 18.31 3.75 16.57
C GLY A 235 17.05 3.16 17.20
N ASN A 236 16.22 4.01 17.82
CA ASN A 236 14.99 3.54 18.46
C ASN A 236 13.97 3.10 17.43
N ILE A 237 13.51 1.87 17.54
CA ILE A 237 12.46 1.34 16.67
C ILE A 237 11.14 2.06 16.96
N SER A 238 10.27 2.12 15.95
CA SER A 238 8.93 2.70 16.08
C SER A 238 8.09 1.94 17.13
N THR A 239 7.36 2.69 17.94
CA THR A 239 6.41 2.15 18.95
C THR A 239 5.28 1.33 18.31
N PHE A 240 5.08 1.37 17.02
CA PHE A 240 4.13 0.51 16.32
C PHE A 240 4.59 -0.95 16.21
N LEU A 241 5.86 -1.23 16.53
CA LEU A 241 6.46 -2.57 16.51
C LEU A 241 6.90 -3.07 17.90
N SER A 242 6.67 -2.25 18.93
CA SER A 242 7.01 -2.59 20.34
C SER A 242 5.82 -3.25 21.04
#